data_520532a2ea36bb845954809a86d98d6a
#
_entry.id   520532a2ea36bb845954809a86d98d6a
#
_cell.length_a   1.000
_cell.length_b   1.000
_cell.length_c   1.000
_cell.angle_alpha   90.00
_cell.angle_beta   90.00
_cell.angle_gamma   90.00
#
_symmetry.space_group_name_H-M   'P 1'
#
loop_
_entity.id
_entity.type
_entity.pdbx_description
1 polymer ?
#
loop_
_entity_poly.entity_id
_entity_poly.type
_entity_poly.pdbx_seq_one_letter_code
_entity_poly.pdbx_strand_id
1 'polypeptide(L)'
;EFILVNYGKNVVASSYEYGAISFSPKSKDDVVGAENMLYDDYLEVQIKTAKQCRHDFQKCFYNTPMEFKGRVEKKNSKRVCFERIFVTGIFSGGFDMFDGKEDHVWMDIKGFENLKEGDCVSFFAEVYRYVKTGNGKAIDFGLRNPEGIKAIDSYALPTDEELKMQSINMIICESCYLNEMCDGMNCIRNKKELAELRKSMMTEI
;
A
#
# COMPACT_ATOMS: atom_id res chain seq x y z
N GLU A 1 6.35 -20.22 -1.33
CA GLU A 1 7.07 -20.92 -2.40
C GLU A 1 7.66 -19.90 -3.37
N PHE A 2 8.96 -20.04 -3.70
CA PHE A 2 9.65 -19.15 -4.63
C PHE A 2 9.86 -19.87 -5.96
N ILE A 3 9.58 -19.15 -7.04
CA ILE A 3 9.94 -19.56 -8.39
C ILE A 3 11.15 -18.76 -8.82
N LEU A 4 12.22 -19.44 -9.21
CA LEU A 4 13.45 -18.85 -9.72
C LEU A 4 13.44 -18.88 -11.24
N VAL A 5 13.60 -17.72 -11.84
CA VAL A 5 13.75 -17.60 -13.30
C VAL A 5 15.05 -16.85 -13.61
N ASN A 6 15.88 -17.46 -14.46
CA ASN A 6 17.14 -16.87 -14.89
C ASN A 6 16.92 -16.02 -16.15
N TYR A 7 17.24 -14.72 -16.06
CA TYR A 7 17.18 -13.78 -17.18
C TYR A 7 18.61 -13.25 -17.47
N GLY A 8 19.39 -14.03 -18.19
CA GLY A 8 20.75 -13.64 -18.58
C GLY A 8 21.66 -13.45 -17.37
N LYS A 9 21.98 -12.19 -17.01
CA LYS A 9 22.82 -11.87 -15.84
C LYS A 9 22.05 -11.72 -14.53
N ASN A 10 20.72 -11.71 -14.60
CA ASN A 10 19.86 -11.47 -13.45
C ASN A 10 19.07 -12.73 -13.11
N VAL A 11 18.90 -12.98 -11.83
CA VAL A 11 17.96 -13.97 -11.32
C VAL A 11 16.76 -13.24 -10.76
N VAL A 12 15.57 -13.68 -11.13
CA VAL A 12 14.32 -13.18 -10.58
C VAL A 12 13.75 -14.24 -9.67
N ALA A 13 13.65 -13.92 -8.39
CA ALA A 13 12.86 -14.68 -7.44
C ALA A 13 11.45 -14.11 -7.41
N SER A 14 10.45 -14.94 -7.66
CA SER A 14 9.06 -14.52 -7.56
C SER A 14 8.29 -15.36 -6.55
N SER A 15 7.42 -14.70 -5.82
CA SER A 15 6.48 -15.33 -4.88
C SER A 15 5.09 -14.80 -5.18
N TYR A 16 4.07 -15.65 -5.05
CA TYR A 16 2.68 -15.23 -5.20
C TYR A 16 2.30 -14.13 -4.21
N GLU A 17 2.85 -14.20 -3.00
CA GLU A 17 2.53 -13.30 -1.89
C GLU A 17 3.30 -11.97 -1.97
N TYR A 18 4.54 -11.98 -2.43
CA TYR A 18 5.46 -10.84 -2.33
C TYR A 18 5.96 -10.30 -3.67
N GLY A 19 5.54 -10.89 -4.77
CA GLY A 19 5.92 -10.49 -6.11
C GLY A 19 7.31 -10.95 -6.52
N ALA A 20 7.94 -10.19 -7.39
CA ALA A 20 9.23 -10.55 -7.98
C ALA A 20 10.34 -9.62 -7.49
N ILE A 21 11.47 -10.21 -7.10
CA ILE A 21 12.70 -9.51 -6.73
C ILE A 21 13.79 -9.95 -7.71
N SER A 22 14.44 -8.98 -8.34
CA SER A 22 15.54 -9.21 -9.26
C SER A 22 16.89 -8.97 -8.56
N PHE A 23 17.84 -9.86 -8.72
CA PHE A 23 19.21 -9.67 -8.25
C PHE A 23 20.23 -10.20 -9.26
N SER A 24 21.45 -9.68 -9.22
CA SER A 24 22.54 -10.11 -10.08
C SER A 24 23.49 -11.00 -9.29
N PRO A 25 23.59 -12.31 -9.57
CA PRO A 25 24.57 -13.16 -8.94
C PRO A 25 25.99 -12.74 -9.35
N LYS A 26 26.94 -12.79 -8.41
CA LYS A 26 28.32 -12.41 -8.65
C LYS A 26 29.17 -13.55 -9.26
N SER A 27 28.72 -14.79 -9.09
CA SER A 27 29.38 -15.99 -9.62
C SER A 27 28.38 -17.09 -9.96
N LYS A 28 28.85 -18.14 -10.67
CA LYS A 28 28.02 -19.33 -10.89
C LYS A 28 27.73 -20.12 -9.62
N ASP A 29 28.64 -20.06 -8.65
CA ASP A 29 28.50 -20.75 -7.36
C ASP A 29 27.46 -20.04 -6.46
N ASP A 30 27.22 -18.75 -6.67
CA ASP A 30 26.14 -18.00 -6.01
C ASP A 30 24.73 -18.52 -6.41
N VAL A 31 24.64 -19.21 -7.54
CA VAL A 31 23.37 -19.81 -8.00
C VAL A 31 23.13 -21.18 -7.35
N VAL A 32 24.17 -21.90 -6.97
CA VAL A 32 24.09 -23.27 -6.39
C VAL A 32 23.72 -23.22 -4.91
N GLY A 33 24.07 -22.14 -4.19
CA GLY A 33 23.62 -21.86 -2.83
C GLY A 33 22.32 -21.03 -2.75
N ALA A 34 21.64 -20.89 -3.87
CA ALA A 34 20.59 -19.89 -4.10
C ALA A 34 19.37 -20.03 -3.17
N GLU A 35 19.02 -21.20 -2.69
CA GLU A 35 17.86 -21.40 -1.82
C GLU A 35 18.08 -20.73 -0.45
N ASN A 36 19.28 -20.88 0.14
CA ASN A 36 19.58 -20.26 1.44
C ASN A 36 19.82 -18.75 1.31
N MET A 37 20.58 -18.30 0.31
CA MET A 37 20.78 -16.88 0.02
C MET A 37 19.49 -16.16 -0.32
N LEU A 38 18.59 -16.83 -1.03
CA LEU A 38 17.29 -16.28 -1.36
C LEU A 38 16.39 -16.14 -0.13
N TYR A 39 16.47 -17.08 0.77
CA TYR A 39 15.70 -17.03 2.02
C TYR A 39 16.20 -15.88 2.91
N ASP A 40 17.51 -15.71 3.06
CA ASP A 40 18.09 -14.63 3.85
C ASP A 40 17.84 -13.26 3.20
N ASP A 41 18.04 -13.13 1.87
CA ASP A 41 17.68 -11.93 1.11
C ASP A 41 16.18 -11.62 1.22
N TYR A 42 15.35 -12.63 1.18
CA TYR A 42 13.91 -12.52 1.36
C TYR A 42 13.55 -11.99 2.75
N LEU A 43 14.09 -12.58 3.82
CA LEU A 43 13.86 -12.12 5.18
C LEU A 43 14.31 -10.67 5.38
N GLU A 44 15.48 -10.32 4.84
CA GLU A 44 15.99 -8.94 4.90
C GLU A 44 15.05 -7.96 4.18
N VAL A 45 14.57 -8.32 2.98
CA VAL A 45 13.59 -7.53 2.23
C VAL A 45 12.28 -7.41 2.99
N GLN A 46 11.80 -8.50 3.61
CA GLN A 46 10.57 -8.48 4.41
C GLN A 46 10.68 -7.54 5.61
N ILE A 47 11.76 -7.65 6.37
CA ILE A 47 12.00 -6.80 7.55
C ILE A 47 12.08 -5.32 7.14
N LYS A 48 12.80 -5.01 6.04
CA LYS A 48 12.90 -3.64 5.54
C LYS A 48 11.56 -3.13 4.99
N THR A 49 10.85 -3.97 4.25
CA THR A 49 9.53 -3.64 3.71
C THR A 49 8.54 -3.33 4.83
N ALA A 50 8.48 -4.18 5.84
CA ALA A 50 7.63 -3.99 7.02
C ALA A 50 7.87 -2.65 7.75
N LYS A 51 9.10 -2.11 7.68
CA LYS A 51 9.47 -0.84 8.32
C LYS A 51 9.33 0.38 7.42
N GLN A 52 9.35 0.22 6.11
CA GLN A 52 9.59 1.32 5.17
C GLN A 52 8.57 1.43 4.03
N CYS A 53 7.67 0.46 3.86
CA CYS A 53 6.70 0.52 2.78
C CYS A 53 5.51 1.43 3.12
N ARG A 54 4.81 1.85 2.09
CA ARG A 54 3.52 2.53 2.20
C ARG A 54 2.44 1.49 2.45
N HIS A 55 2.09 1.32 3.72
CA HIS A 55 1.21 0.23 4.18
C HIS A 55 -0.21 0.33 3.61
N ASP A 56 -0.74 1.53 3.47
CA ASP A 56 -2.08 1.70 2.93
C ASP A 56 -2.12 1.44 1.43
N PHE A 57 -1.07 1.82 0.70
CA PHE A 57 -0.95 1.46 -0.72
C PHE A 57 -0.73 -0.05 -0.94
N GLN A 58 -0.11 -0.74 0.01
CA GLN A 58 0.02 -2.20 -0.03
C GLN A 58 -1.33 -2.90 -0.08
N LYS A 59 -2.34 -2.32 0.54
CA LYS A 59 -3.71 -2.86 0.62
C LYS A 59 -4.54 -2.57 -0.64
N CYS A 60 -4.08 -1.67 -1.52
CA CYS A 60 -4.79 -1.31 -2.75
C CYS A 60 -4.71 -2.42 -3.80
N PHE A 61 -5.69 -2.46 -4.69
CA PHE A 61 -5.57 -3.23 -5.93
C PHE A 61 -4.50 -2.61 -6.83
N TYR A 62 -3.55 -3.45 -7.28
CA TYR A 62 -2.51 -3.00 -8.20
C TYR A 62 -3.06 -2.87 -9.62
N ASN A 63 -2.56 -1.88 -10.35
CA ASN A 63 -2.92 -1.63 -11.74
C ASN A 63 -4.42 -1.36 -11.95
N THR A 64 -5.11 -0.90 -10.92
CA THR A 64 -6.51 -0.50 -10.98
C THR A 64 -6.60 0.98 -10.62
N PRO A 65 -7.21 1.83 -11.47
CA PRO A 65 -7.38 3.24 -11.17
C PRO A 65 -8.26 3.44 -9.92
N MET A 66 -7.75 4.20 -8.96
CA MET A 66 -8.47 4.61 -7.74
C MET A 66 -8.37 6.12 -7.58
N GLU A 67 -9.31 6.74 -6.89
CA GLU A 67 -9.28 8.17 -6.63
C GLU A 67 -8.35 8.48 -5.46
N PHE A 68 -7.40 9.39 -5.69
CA PHE A 68 -6.48 9.91 -4.69
C PHE A 68 -6.69 11.40 -4.51
N LYS A 69 -6.46 11.88 -3.31
CA LYS A 69 -6.39 13.31 -2.98
C LYS A 69 -5.05 13.59 -2.32
N GLY A 70 -4.44 14.72 -2.66
CA GLY A 70 -3.14 15.08 -2.11
C GLY A 70 -2.95 16.60 -2.11
N ARG A 71 -2.00 17.07 -1.31
CA ARG A 71 -1.53 18.44 -1.34
C ARG A 71 -0.12 18.48 -1.91
N VAL A 72 0.14 19.40 -2.82
CA VAL A 72 1.48 19.59 -3.39
C VAL A 72 2.43 20.10 -2.30
N GLU A 73 3.39 19.28 -1.90
CA GLU A 73 4.45 19.68 -0.96
C GLU A 73 5.54 20.48 -1.68
N LYS A 74 6.05 19.92 -2.79
CA LYS A 74 7.10 20.51 -3.60
C LYS A 74 7.13 19.88 -4.99
N LYS A 75 7.74 20.58 -5.93
CA LYS A 75 7.92 20.06 -7.29
C LYS A 75 9.25 20.54 -7.91
N ASN A 76 9.66 19.84 -8.95
CA ASN A 76 10.75 20.23 -9.82
C ASN A 76 10.33 20.02 -11.30
N SER A 77 11.25 20.19 -12.24
CA SER A 77 10.96 20.06 -13.68
C SER A 77 10.50 18.67 -14.13
N LYS A 78 10.67 17.64 -13.31
CA LYS A 78 10.37 16.25 -13.69
C LYS A 78 9.37 15.57 -12.76
N ARG A 79 9.26 16.01 -11.51
CA ARG A 79 8.50 15.30 -10.48
C ARG A 79 7.74 16.28 -9.57
N VAL A 80 6.61 15.80 -9.08
CA VAL A 80 5.81 16.43 -8.03
C VAL A 80 5.77 15.52 -6.81
N CYS A 81 5.90 16.09 -5.63
CA CYS A 81 5.71 15.41 -4.36
C CYS A 81 4.39 15.85 -3.77
N PHE A 82 3.54 14.90 -3.47
CA PHE A 82 2.32 15.11 -2.71
C PHE A 82 2.55 14.68 -1.27
N GLU A 83 2.19 15.53 -0.34
CA GLU A 83 2.03 15.18 1.07
C GLU A 83 0.56 14.88 1.38
N ARG A 84 0.31 14.18 2.49
CA ARG A 84 -1.06 13.88 2.93
C ARG A 84 -1.89 13.19 1.84
N ILE A 85 -1.29 12.28 1.08
CA ILE A 85 -2.00 11.49 0.08
C ILE A 85 -3.06 10.64 0.78
N PHE A 86 -4.28 10.73 0.29
CA PHE A 86 -5.43 10.03 0.79
C PHE A 86 -6.14 9.27 -0.32
N VAL A 87 -6.57 8.05 -0.03
CA VAL A 87 -7.36 7.21 -0.92
C VAL A 87 -8.59 6.70 -0.19
N THR A 88 -9.75 6.79 -0.85
CA THR A 88 -11.02 6.27 -0.34
C THR A 88 -11.34 4.94 -1.02
N GLY A 89 -11.85 3.99 -0.26
CA GLY A 89 -12.29 2.71 -0.79
C GLY A 89 -11.16 1.77 -1.15
N ILE A 90 -10.18 1.65 -0.26
CA ILE A 90 -9.14 0.62 -0.37
C ILE A 90 -9.77 -0.75 -0.14
N PHE A 91 -9.45 -1.71 -1.01
CA PHE A 91 -9.91 -3.09 -0.92
C PHE A 91 -8.74 -3.99 -0.51
N SER A 92 -8.92 -4.77 0.54
CA SER A 92 -7.91 -5.69 1.04
C SER A 92 -8.47 -7.10 1.04
N GLY A 93 -8.02 -7.90 0.09
CA GLY A 93 -8.23 -9.36 0.07
C GLY A 93 -9.66 -9.87 -0.02
N GLY A 94 -10.65 -9.02 -0.28
CA GLY A 94 -12.06 -9.38 -0.29
C GLY A 94 -12.96 -8.19 -0.60
N PHE A 95 -14.06 -8.08 0.13
CA PHE A 95 -15.06 -7.02 -0.06
C PHE A 95 -14.91 -5.84 0.91
N ASP A 96 -13.89 -5.86 1.75
CA ASP A 96 -13.69 -4.84 2.76
C ASP A 96 -13.11 -3.57 2.16
N MET A 97 -13.76 -2.46 2.45
CA MET A 97 -13.33 -1.12 2.06
C MET A 97 -12.90 -0.34 3.28
N PHE A 98 -11.79 0.34 3.19
CA PHE A 98 -11.38 1.31 4.22
C PHE A 98 -10.66 2.49 3.57
N ASP A 99 -10.58 3.58 4.32
CA ASP A 99 -9.84 4.76 3.91
C ASP A 99 -8.37 4.61 4.35
N GLY A 100 -7.47 5.19 3.57
CA GLY A 100 -6.05 5.15 3.85
C GLY A 100 -5.37 6.49 3.62
N LYS A 101 -4.22 6.68 4.24
CA LYS A 101 -3.36 7.86 4.03
C LYS A 101 -1.89 7.49 4.03
N GLU A 102 -1.13 8.23 3.26
CA GLU A 102 0.33 8.15 3.23
C GLU A 102 0.94 9.54 3.42
N ASP A 103 2.10 9.59 4.05
CA ASP A 103 2.74 10.87 4.38
C ASP A 103 3.13 11.64 3.13
N HIS A 104 3.76 10.98 2.16
CA HIS A 104 4.13 11.62 0.89
C HIS A 104 4.38 10.61 -0.23
N VAL A 105 4.16 11.06 -1.46
CA VAL A 105 4.39 10.28 -2.68
C VAL A 105 4.98 11.15 -3.78
N TRP A 106 6.04 10.67 -4.43
CA TRP A 106 6.61 11.28 -5.62
C TRP A 106 6.00 10.68 -6.87
N MET A 107 5.53 11.55 -7.78
CA MET A 107 5.01 11.18 -9.09
C MET A 107 5.72 11.94 -10.21
N ASP A 108 5.54 11.49 -11.45
CA ASP A 108 5.93 12.28 -12.62
C ASP A 108 5.16 13.60 -12.63
N ILE A 109 5.79 14.67 -13.14
CA ILE A 109 5.17 16.00 -13.19
C ILE A 109 4.06 16.12 -14.23
N LYS A 110 4.00 15.17 -15.19
CA LYS A 110 3.07 15.21 -16.31
C LYS A 110 1.62 15.29 -15.83
N GLY A 111 0.93 16.34 -16.26
CA GLY A 111 -0.44 16.66 -15.87
C GLY A 111 -0.56 17.53 -14.62
N PHE A 112 0.53 17.71 -13.86
CA PHE A 112 0.58 18.50 -12.63
C PHE A 112 1.41 19.79 -12.78
N GLU A 113 1.82 20.14 -14.00
CA GLU A 113 2.74 21.24 -14.27
C GLU A 113 2.23 22.60 -13.76
N ASN A 114 0.91 22.81 -13.85
CA ASN A 114 0.24 24.06 -13.51
C ASN A 114 -0.06 24.22 -12.01
N LEU A 115 0.07 23.15 -11.22
CA LEU A 115 -0.16 23.21 -9.77
C LEU A 115 0.98 23.94 -9.07
N LYS A 116 0.67 24.59 -7.96
CA LYS A 116 1.64 25.27 -7.07
C LYS A 116 1.79 24.50 -5.77
N GLU A 117 2.85 24.78 -5.05
CA GLU A 117 3.03 24.28 -3.68
C GLU A 117 1.86 24.76 -2.80
N GLY A 118 1.29 23.84 -2.03
CA GLY A 118 0.12 24.08 -1.21
C GLY A 118 -1.23 23.77 -1.89
N ASP A 119 -1.28 23.64 -3.22
CA ASP A 119 -2.52 23.29 -3.93
C ASP A 119 -2.98 21.89 -3.56
N CYS A 120 -4.29 21.75 -3.31
CA CYS A 120 -4.93 20.46 -3.15
C CYS A 120 -5.46 19.96 -4.49
N VAL A 121 -5.36 18.66 -4.70
CA VAL A 121 -5.74 18.02 -5.97
C VAL A 121 -6.44 16.70 -5.74
N SER A 122 -7.40 16.37 -6.60
CA SER A 122 -7.98 15.03 -6.76
C SER A 122 -7.61 14.50 -8.14
N PHE A 123 -7.25 13.23 -8.23
CA PHE A 123 -6.91 12.54 -9.47
C PHE A 123 -7.10 11.03 -9.32
N PHE A 124 -7.28 10.34 -10.45
CA PHE A 124 -7.22 8.88 -10.50
C PHE A 124 -5.79 8.44 -10.79
N ALA A 125 -5.34 7.37 -10.16
CA ALA A 125 -4.04 6.76 -10.43
C ALA A 125 -4.05 5.28 -10.10
N GLU A 126 -3.06 4.55 -10.61
CA GLU A 126 -2.83 3.15 -10.30
C GLU A 126 -1.75 3.01 -9.25
N VAL A 127 -1.95 2.14 -8.26
CA VAL A 127 -0.87 1.71 -7.37
C VAL A 127 -0.01 0.68 -8.09
N TYR A 128 1.30 0.87 -8.06
CA TYR A 128 2.27 -0.10 -8.55
C TYR A 128 3.31 -0.40 -7.49
N ARG A 129 3.85 -1.58 -7.57
CA ARG A 129 4.88 -2.09 -6.66
C ARG A 129 6.26 -1.98 -7.29
N TYR A 130 7.25 -1.58 -6.53
CA TYR A 130 8.64 -1.49 -6.98
C TYR A 130 9.63 -1.84 -5.88
N VAL A 131 10.86 -2.15 -6.26
CA VAL A 131 11.97 -2.39 -5.32
C VAL A 131 12.74 -1.08 -5.10
N LYS A 132 12.76 -0.63 -3.86
CA LYS A 132 13.53 0.53 -3.42
C LYS A 132 14.96 0.09 -3.08
N THR A 133 15.95 0.70 -3.71
CA THR A 133 17.35 0.27 -3.63
C THR A 133 18.28 1.23 -2.89
N GLY A 134 17.81 2.41 -2.49
CA GLY A 134 18.67 3.46 -1.91
C GLY A 134 19.38 3.07 -0.61
N ASN A 135 18.70 2.37 0.28
CA ASN A 135 19.22 1.92 1.59
C ASN A 135 19.06 0.40 1.76
N GLY A 136 19.41 -0.36 0.73
CA GLY A 136 19.16 -1.78 0.66
C GLY A 136 17.89 -2.08 -0.15
N LYS A 137 17.52 -3.35 -0.27
CA LYS A 137 16.32 -3.75 -1.00
C LYS A 137 15.10 -3.71 -0.07
N ALA A 138 14.07 -3.01 -0.48
CA ALA A 138 12.75 -3.04 0.17
C ALA A 138 11.67 -2.94 -0.91
N ILE A 139 10.55 -3.60 -0.72
CA ILE A 139 9.38 -3.42 -1.57
C ILE A 139 8.67 -2.16 -1.10
N ASP A 140 8.31 -1.29 -2.02
CA ASP A 140 7.52 -0.09 -1.75
C ASP A 140 6.48 0.10 -2.84
N PHE A 141 5.53 1.00 -2.61
CA PHE A 141 4.39 1.24 -3.47
C PHE A 141 4.37 2.70 -3.91
N GLY A 142 4.02 2.94 -5.16
CA GLY A 142 3.94 4.26 -5.75
C GLY A 142 2.68 4.40 -6.59
N LEU A 143 2.47 5.61 -7.11
CA LEU A 143 1.37 5.94 -8.01
C LEU A 143 1.90 6.21 -9.41
N ARG A 144 1.14 5.78 -10.42
CA ARG A 144 1.43 6.00 -11.84
C ARG A 144 0.15 6.24 -12.62
N ASN A 145 0.28 6.64 -13.89
CA ASN A 145 -0.81 6.86 -14.84
C ASN A 145 -1.89 7.80 -14.26
N PRO A 146 -1.53 9.03 -13.84
CA PRO A 146 -2.52 9.95 -13.31
C PRO A 146 -3.51 10.40 -14.40
N GLU A 147 -4.81 10.38 -14.07
CA GLU A 147 -5.91 10.80 -14.94
C GLU A 147 -6.92 11.65 -14.16
N GLY A 148 -7.73 12.44 -14.88
CA GLY A 148 -8.82 13.20 -14.28
C GLY A 148 -8.37 14.21 -13.22
N ILE A 149 -7.17 14.78 -13.38
CA ILE A 149 -6.55 15.70 -12.42
C ILE A 149 -7.41 16.95 -12.28
N LYS A 150 -7.80 17.29 -11.04
CA LYS A 150 -8.64 18.44 -10.70
C LYS A 150 -8.09 19.12 -9.45
N ALA A 151 -7.90 20.44 -9.52
CA ALA A 151 -7.68 21.24 -8.32
C ALA A 151 -8.95 21.21 -7.46
N ILE A 152 -8.76 21.09 -6.14
CA ILE A 152 -9.84 21.13 -5.14
C ILE A 152 -9.44 22.09 -4.03
N ASP A 153 -10.41 22.67 -3.33
CA ASP A 153 -10.10 23.67 -2.29
C ASP A 153 -9.44 23.04 -1.07
N SER A 154 -9.96 21.89 -0.62
CA SER A 154 -9.42 21.14 0.51
C SER A 154 -9.98 19.72 0.56
N TYR A 155 -9.44 18.89 1.44
CA TYR A 155 -10.00 17.58 1.78
C TYR A 155 -9.66 17.23 3.23
N ALA A 156 -10.55 16.46 3.88
CA ALA A 156 -10.32 15.93 5.21
C ALA A 156 -9.50 14.63 5.14
N LEU A 157 -8.59 14.47 6.10
CA LEU A 157 -7.90 13.20 6.33
C LEU A 157 -8.56 12.48 7.49
N PRO A 158 -8.71 11.15 7.42
CA PRO A 158 -9.11 10.39 8.59
C PRO A 158 -8.04 10.52 9.67
N THR A 159 -8.49 10.55 10.92
CA THR A 159 -7.61 10.52 12.08
C THR A 159 -7.01 9.12 12.25
N ASP A 160 -5.91 9.01 13.00
CA ASP A 160 -5.31 7.71 13.30
C ASP A 160 -6.28 6.82 14.10
N GLU A 161 -7.14 7.42 14.95
CA GLU A 161 -8.19 6.70 15.67
C GLU A 161 -9.27 6.15 14.73
N GLU A 162 -9.68 6.94 13.72
CA GLU A 162 -10.64 6.48 12.71
C GLU A 162 -10.06 5.32 11.88
N LEU A 163 -8.80 5.43 11.43
CA LEU A 163 -8.12 4.37 10.70
C LEU A 163 -7.95 3.10 11.56
N LYS A 164 -7.58 3.27 12.83
CA LYS A 164 -7.48 2.17 13.79
C LYS A 164 -8.85 1.51 14.01
N MET A 165 -9.91 2.29 14.15
CA MET A 165 -11.26 1.76 14.31
C MET A 165 -11.74 1.01 13.06
N GLN A 166 -11.40 1.49 11.86
CA GLN A 166 -11.69 0.78 10.61
C GLN A 166 -10.98 -0.58 10.56
N SER A 167 -9.71 -0.64 10.92
CA SER A 167 -8.94 -1.88 10.99
C SER A 167 -9.54 -2.87 12.01
N ILE A 168 -9.94 -2.38 13.18
CA ILE A 168 -10.63 -3.19 14.20
C ILE A 168 -11.95 -3.74 13.66
N ASN A 169 -12.74 -2.92 12.99
CA ASN A 169 -14.00 -3.37 12.39
C ASN A 169 -13.78 -4.47 11.34
N MET A 170 -12.74 -4.36 10.52
CA MET A 170 -12.35 -5.40 9.58
C MET A 170 -12.08 -6.73 10.31
N ILE A 171 -11.19 -6.72 11.31
CA ILE A 171 -10.84 -7.92 12.08
C ILE A 171 -12.09 -8.54 12.72
N ILE A 172 -12.97 -7.70 13.28
CA ILE A 172 -14.24 -8.17 13.87
C ILE A 172 -15.14 -8.82 12.82
N CYS A 173 -15.24 -8.25 11.61
CA CYS A 173 -16.04 -8.80 10.53
C CYS A 173 -15.45 -10.11 10.00
N GLU A 174 -14.15 -10.17 9.76
CA GLU A 174 -13.45 -11.36 9.26
C GLU A 174 -13.57 -12.56 10.23
N SER A 175 -13.52 -12.30 11.55
CA SER A 175 -13.66 -13.33 12.59
C SER A 175 -15.08 -13.54 13.08
N CYS A 176 -16.10 -12.93 12.45
CA CYS A 176 -17.47 -12.93 12.94
C CYS A 176 -18.15 -14.28 12.70
N TYR A 177 -18.66 -14.91 13.77
CA TYR A 177 -19.42 -16.14 13.68
C TYR A 177 -20.78 -15.98 12.93
N LEU A 178 -21.23 -14.76 12.68
CA LEU A 178 -22.43 -14.43 11.91
C LEU A 178 -22.11 -14.06 10.46
N ASN A 179 -20.87 -14.20 10.01
CA ASN A 179 -20.42 -13.74 8.69
C ASN A 179 -21.26 -14.30 7.54
N GLU A 180 -21.62 -15.59 7.59
CA GLU A 180 -22.45 -16.24 6.57
C GLU A 180 -23.89 -15.68 6.48
N MET A 181 -24.38 -15.02 7.54
CA MET A 181 -25.71 -14.43 7.65
C MET A 181 -25.72 -12.93 7.40
N CYS A 182 -24.56 -12.31 7.27
CA CYS A 182 -24.38 -10.86 7.18
C CYS A 182 -24.34 -10.42 5.71
N ASP A 183 -25.08 -9.37 5.37
CA ASP A 183 -25.06 -8.76 4.04
C ASP A 183 -23.88 -7.82 3.82
N GLY A 184 -23.00 -7.65 4.82
CA GLY A 184 -21.86 -6.75 4.79
C GLY A 184 -22.21 -5.26 4.97
N MET A 185 -23.47 -4.88 4.83
CA MET A 185 -23.91 -3.47 4.94
C MET A 185 -24.37 -3.10 6.34
N ASN A 186 -25.03 -4.01 7.02
CA ASN A 186 -25.58 -3.75 8.36
C ASN A 186 -25.12 -4.85 9.33
N CYS A 187 -24.35 -4.45 10.35
CA CYS A 187 -23.91 -5.39 11.37
C CYS A 187 -25.11 -5.93 12.17
N ILE A 188 -25.33 -7.25 12.12
CA ILE A 188 -26.40 -7.94 12.83
C ILE A 188 -26.05 -8.34 14.26
N ARG A 189 -24.82 -8.10 14.72
CA ARG A 189 -24.39 -8.33 16.09
C ARG A 189 -25.13 -7.44 17.08
N ASN A 190 -25.20 -7.92 18.32
CA ASN A 190 -25.70 -7.11 19.43
C ASN A 190 -24.81 -5.85 19.57
N LYS A 191 -25.44 -4.66 19.55
CA LYS A 191 -24.73 -3.36 19.59
C LYS A 191 -23.86 -3.19 20.84
N LYS A 192 -24.30 -3.73 21.99
CA LYS A 192 -23.54 -3.66 23.25
C LYS A 192 -22.29 -4.53 23.19
N GLU A 193 -22.45 -5.78 22.76
CA GLU A 193 -21.34 -6.72 22.55
C GLU A 193 -20.30 -6.14 21.57
N LEU A 194 -20.76 -5.59 20.46
CA LEU A 194 -19.86 -4.97 19.47
C LEU A 194 -19.11 -3.78 20.04
N ALA A 195 -19.75 -2.95 20.86
CA ALA A 195 -19.10 -1.80 21.50
C ALA A 195 -18.04 -2.24 22.53
N GLU A 196 -18.34 -3.28 23.29
CA GLU A 196 -17.38 -3.86 24.27
C GLU A 196 -16.17 -4.47 23.56
N LEU A 197 -16.39 -5.20 22.48
CA LEU A 197 -15.32 -5.81 21.67
C LEU A 197 -14.42 -4.74 21.03
N ARG A 198 -15.00 -3.70 20.44
CA ARG A 198 -14.24 -2.56 19.89
C ARG A 198 -13.38 -1.88 20.95
N LYS A 199 -13.95 -1.66 22.15
CA LYS A 199 -13.24 -1.04 23.26
C LYS A 199 -12.06 -1.90 23.72
N SER A 200 -12.25 -3.20 23.85
CA SER A 200 -11.16 -4.13 24.22
C SER A 200 -10.04 -4.08 23.19
N MET A 201 -10.34 -4.21 21.92
CA MET A 201 -9.34 -4.21 20.85
C MET A 201 -8.60 -2.86 20.71
N MET A 202 -9.27 -1.74 21.01
CA MET A 202 -8.60 -0.42 21.00
C MET A 202 -7.51 -0.29 22.06
N THR A 203 -7.59 -1.06 23.14
CA THR A 203 -6.59 -1.05 24.23
C THR A 203 -5.45 -2.03 24.03
N GLU A 204 -5.60 -3.03 23.16
CA GLU A 204 -4.61 -4.09 22.93
C GLU A 204 -3.69 -3.82 21.73
N ILE A 205 -4.09 -2.94 20.82
CA ILE A 205 -3.35 -2.53 19.63
C ILE A 205 -2.79 -1.12 19.83
#